data_d4e79a0b0b7719b113d14d861571b6cb
#
_entry.id   d4e79a0b0b7719b113d14d861571b6cb
#
_cell.length_a   1.000
_cell.length_b   1.000
_cell.length_c   1.000
_cell.angle_alpha   90.00
_cell.angle_beta   90.00
_cell.angle_gamma   90.00
#
_symmetry.space_group_name_H-M   'P 1'
#
loop_
_entity.id
_entity.type
_entity.pdbx_description
1 polymer ?
#
loop_
_entity_poly.entity_id
_entity_poly.type
_entity_poly.pdbx_seq_one_letter_code
_entity_poly.pdbx_strand_id
1 'polypeptide(L)'
;PEVFEVYMKENPNVEIVVDRPGGNDYDTTIKAQMASGVYPDLCMVNSYSVMESFAKGGNATAITDYSFVDNFVDGILPSITYDGEIYGVPCELDGVGVIYNRTIFEEVGLEIPTTLSEMEEVCQKLKDAGITPFAVGLKDSWTMNQTFSLIHGEIMDAYEFTDAMNRGEASFTDAELDGAFDFLD
;
A
#
# COMPACT_ATOMS: atom_id res chain seq x y z
N PRO A 1 -11.06 2.78 18.43
CA PRO A 1 -11.40 2.76 19.87
C PRO A 1 -12.76 2.13 20.11
N GLU A 2 -13.83 2.58 19.45
CA GLU A 2 -15.19 2.09 19.67
C GLU A 2 -15.36 0.58 19.46
N VAL A 3 -14.70 0.01 18.44
CA VAL A 3 -14.76 -1.45 18.18
C VAL A 3 -14.17 -2.25 19.35
N PHE A 4 -13.06 -1.78 19.90
CA PHE A 4 -12.42 -2.44 21.06
C PHE A 4 -13.27 -2.35 22.32
N GLU A 5 -13.94 -1.22 22.53
CA GLU A 5 -14.86 -1.04 23.66
C GLU A 5 -16.07 -1.97 23.56
N VAL A 6 -16.64 -2.14 22.36
CA VAL A 6 -17.74 -3.07 22.12
C VAL A 6 -17.28 -4.50 22.39
N TYR A 7 -16.10 -4.88 21.86
CA TYR A 7 -15.55 -6.22 22.05
C TYR A 7 -15.31 -6.54 23.55
N MET A 8 -14.67 -5.63 24.28
CA MET A 8 -14.43 -5.81 25.73
C MET A 8 -15.74 -5.87 26.54
N LYS A 9 -16.78 -5.16 26.12
CA LYS A 9 -18.09 -5.23 26.77
C LYS A 9 -18.75 -6.60 26.59
N GLU A 10 -18.58 -7.21 25.43
CA GLU A 10 -19.11 -8.55 25.12
C GLU A 10 -18.21 -9.65 25.70
N ASN A 11 -16.93 -9.36 25.93
CA ASN A 11 -15.93 -10.28 26.47
C ASN A 11 -15.25 -9.70 27.70
N PRO A 12 -15.93 -9.69 28.87
CA PRO A 12 -15.45 -8.98 30.08
C PRO A 12 -14.20 -9.58 30.72
N ASN A 13 -13.73 -10.72 30.23
CA ASN A 13 -12.45 -11.34 30.61
C ASN A 13 -11.27 -10.92 29.72
N VAL A 14 -11.51 -10.03 28.74
CA VAL A 14 -10.50 -9.50 27.83
C VAL A 14 -10.30 -8.01 28.09
N GLU A 15 -9.05 -7.62 28.23
CA GLU A 15 -8.61 -6.22 28.27
C GLU A 15 -7.74 -5.95 27.04
N ILE A 16 -8.12 -4.94 26.26
CA ILE A 16 -7.34 -4.50 25.09
C ILE A 16 -6.58 -3.24 25.46
N VAL A 17 -5.26 -3.35 25.54
CA VAL A 17 -4.35 -2.22 25.76
C VAL A 17 -3.77 -1.80 24.41
N VAL A 18 -4.07 -0.57 23.98
CA VAL A 18 -3.57 -0.05 22.69
C VAL A 18 -2.30 0.74 22.93
N ASP A 19 -1.17 0.22 22.47
CA ASP A 19 0.08 0.95 22.37
C ASP A 19 0.22 1.60 21.00
N ARG A 20 0.54 2.89 20.97
CA ARG A 20 0.71 3.68 19.76
C ARG A 20 2.06 4.37 19.77
N PRO A 21 3.14 3.65 19.42
CA PRO A 21 4.43 4.30 19.21
C PRO A 21 4.26 5.37 18.12
N GLY A 22 4.68 6.60 18.42
CA GLY A 22 4.43 7.75 17.57
C GLY A 22 5.32 7.81 16.34
N GLY A 23 4.81 8.45 15.28
CA GLY A 23 5.57 8.86 14.11
C GLY A 23 5.84 7.78 13.07
N ASN A 24 6.77 8.10 12.16
CA ASN A 24 7.20 7.23 11.06
C ASN A 24 8.09 6.06 11.50
N ASP A 25 8.33 5.92 12.81
CA ASP A 25 9.26 4.93 13.39
C ASP A 25 8.56 3.66 13.90
N TYR A 26 7.28 3.47 13.57
CA TYR A 26 6.48 2.35 14.07
C TYR A 26 7.12 0.99 13.77
N ASP A 27 7.46 0.72 12.51
CA ASP A 27 8.07 -0.55 12.10
C ASP A 27 9.41 -0.82 12.81
N THR A 28 10.22 0.22 12.94
CA THR A 28 11.49 0.14 13.65
C THR A 28 11.28 -0.16 15.13
N THR A 29 10.30 0.49 15.75
CA THR A 29 9.98 0.30 17.16
C THR A 29 9.47 -1.11 17.44
N ILE A 30 8.53 -1.61 16.65
CA ILE A 30 7.99 -2.97 16.80
C ILE A 30 9.09 -4.01 16.59
N LYS A 31 9.92 -3.88 15.56
CA LYS A 31 11.05 -4.79 15.32
C LYS A 31 12.05 -4.79 16.49
N ALA A 32 12.34 -3.62 17.08
CA ALA A 32 13.21 -3.50 18.22
C ALA A 32 12.60 -4.14 19.48
N GLN A 33 11.31 -3.97 19.72
CA GLN A 33 10.58 -4.62 20.81
C GLN A 33 10.66 -6.15 20.67
N MET A 34 10.33 -6.69 19.50
CA MET A 34 10.40 -8.13 19.21
C MET A 34 11.82 -8.69 19.38
N ALA A 35 12.84 -7.96 18.92
CA ALA A 35 14.24 -8.33 19.10
C ALA A 35 14.67 -8.37 20.57
N SER A 36 14.01 -7.61 21.44
CA SER A 36 14.22 -7.63 22.90
C SER A 36 13.37 -8.67 23.64
N GLY A 37 12.56 -9.46 22.91
CA GLY A 37 11.67 -10.48 23.48
C GLY A 37 10.32 -9.92 23.95
N VAL A 38 9.98 -8.70 23.59
CA VAL A 38 8.68 -8.08 23.89
C VAL A 38 7.80 -8.16 22.63
N TYR A 39 6.78 -8.99 22.70
CA TYR A 39 5.86 -9.21 21.57
C TYR A 39 4.48 -8.69 21.93
N PRO A 40 3.86 -7.84 21.10
CA PRO A 40 2.44 -7.58 21.21
C PRO A 40 1.64 -8.82 20.77
N ASP A 41 0.44 -9.01 21.30
CA ASP A 41 -0.46 -10.08 20.85
C ASP A 41 -0.91 -9.85 19.41
N LEU A 42 -1.16 -8.58 19.04
CA LEU A 42 -1.48 -8.14 17.70
C LEU A 42 -0.71 -6.86 17.38
N CYS A 43 -0.23 -6.74 16.16
CA CYS A 43 0.39 -5.49 15.66
C CYS A 43 -0.10 -5.15 14.26
N MET A 44 -0.19 -3.86 13.96
CA MET A 44 -0.43 -3.38 12.61
C MET A 44 0.86 -3.46 11.81
N VAL A 45 0.79 -4.00 10.61
CA VAL A 45 1.92 -4.03 9.69
C VAL A 45 1.43 -3.71 8.28
N ASN A 46 2.29 -3.08 7.50
CA ASN A 46 2.01 -2.93 6.08
C ASN A 46 2.07 -4.30 5.40
N SER A 47 1.18 -4.51 4.45
CA SER A 47 1.13 -5.71 3.62
C SER A 47 2.40 -5.90 2.78
N TYR A 48 2.49 -7.01 2.05
CA TYR A 48 3.60 -7.38 1.17
C TYR A 48 4.93 -7.50 1.93
N SER A 49 5.98 -6.79 1.50
CA SER A 49 7.36 -6.96 1.96
C SER A 49 7.56 -6.76 3.46
N VAL A 50 6.77 -5.87 4.09
CA VAL A 50 6.86 -5.65 5.54
C VAL A 50 6.30 -6.87 6.27
N MET A 51 5.08 -7.31 5.95
CA MET A 51 4.49 -8.53 6.53
C MET A 51 5.38 -9.75 6.27
N GLU A 52 5.88 -9.92 5.04
CA GLU A 52 6.80 -10.99 4.68
C GLU A 52 8.06 -10.99 5.58
N SER A 53 8.61 -9.82 5.90
CA SER A 53 9.77 -9.70 6.78
C SER A 53 9.48 -10.21 8.21
N PHE A 54 8.25 -10.04 8.70
CA PHE A 54 7.81 -10.56 9.99
C PHE A 54 7.64 -12.09 9.93
N ALA A 55 7.02 -12.60 8.87
CA ALA A 55 6.85 -14.04 8.65
C ALA A 55 8.19 -14.76 8.53
N LYS A 56 9.09 -14.29 7.67
CA LYS A 56 10.46 -14.81 7.50
C LYS A 56 11.27 -14.80 8.79
N GLY A 57 11.09 -13.76 9.60
CA GLY A 57 11.77 -13.61 10.89
C GLY A 57 11.20 -14.49 12.02
N GLY A 58 10.11 -15.24 11.76
CA GLY A 58 9.41 -16.02 12.79
C GLY A 58 8.69 -15.14 13.82
N ASN A 59 8.40 -13.89 13.48
CA ASN A 59 7.75 -12.91 14.34
C ASN A 59 6.23 -12.80 14.11
N ALA A 60 5.69 -13.58 13.19
CA ALA A 60 4.27 -13.68 12.93
C ALA A 60 3.85 -15.16 12.91
N THR A 61 2.64 -15.44 13.35
CA THR A 61 2.05 -16.78 13.33
C THR A 61 1.15 -16.91 12.12
N ALA A 62 1.26 -18.03 11.39
CA ALA A 62 0.34 -18.33 10.30
C ALA A 62 -1.11 -18.51 10.83
N ILE A 63 -2.06 -17.98 10.09
CA ILE A 63 -3.48 -18.00 10.43
C ILE A 63 -4.32 -18.73 9.39
N THR A 64 -3.70 -19.42 8.45
CA THR A 64 -4.32 -20.10 7.30
C THR A 64 -5.47 -21.03 7.73
N ASP A 65 -5.31 -21.76 8.82
CA ASP A 65 -6.28 -22.77 9.27
C ASP A 65 -7.47 -22.19 10.06
N TYR A 66 -7.53 -20.87 10.25
CA TYR A 66 -8.65 -20.25 10.96
C TYR A 66 -9.83 -20.03 10.01
N SER A 67 -11.03 -20.42 10.43
CA SER A 67 -12.26 -20.36 9.62
C SER A 67 -12.67 -18.96 9.18
N PHE A 68 -12.21 -17.91 9.85
CA PHE A 68 -12.50 -16.53 9.43
C PHE A 68 -11.74 -16.12 8.16
N VAL A 69 -10.68 -16.85 7.80
CA VAL A 69 -9.89 -16.61 6.58
C VAL A 69 -10.75 -16.83 5.32
N ASP A 70 -11.71 -17.74 5.38
CA ASP A 70 -12.66 -17.98 4.28
C ASP A 70 -13.54 -16.75 3.93
N ASN A 71 -13.57 -15.74 4.80
CA ASN A 71 -14.30 -14.50 4.54
C ASN A 71 -13.45 -13.42 3.84
N PHE A 72 -12.16 -13.66 3.64
CA PHE A 72 -11.31 -12.69 2.94
C PHE A 72 -11.60 -12.68 1.44
N VAL A 73 -11.51 -11.52 0.82
CA VAL A 73 -11.62 -11.41 -0.64
C VAL A 73 -10.35 -11.93 -1.30
N ASP A 74 -10.50 -12.73 -2.35
CA ASP A 74 -9.38 -13.38 -3.05
C ASP A 74 -8.29 -12.40 -3.48
N GLY A 75 -8.68 -11.21 -3.95
CA GLY A 75 -7.75 -10.19 -4.43
C GLY A 75 -6.80 -9.62 -3.36
N ILE A 76 -7.07 -9.82 -2.05
CA ILE A 76 -6.18 -9.36 -0.98
C ILE A 76 -5.16 -10.44 -0.57
N LEU A 77 -5.45 -11.71 -0.83
CA LEU A 77 -4.64 -12.83 -0.35
C LEU A 77 -3.15 -12.73 -0.70
N PRO A 78 -2.77 -12.34 -1.92
CA PRO A 78 -1.35 -12.19 -2.26
C PRO A 78 -0.60 -11.21 -1.34
N SER A 79 -1.28 -10.18 -0.85
CA SER A 79 -0.67 -9.14 -0.01
C SER A 79 -0.36 -9.57 1.43
N ILE A 80 -0.97 -10.66 1.88
CA ILE A 80 -0.87 -11.20 3.25
C ILE A 80 -0.37 -12.64 3.31
N THR A 81 0.02 -13.20 2.15
CA THR A 81 0.51 -14.58 2.02
C THR A 81 2.03 -14.58 1.86
N TYR A 82 2.70 -15.49 2.56
CA TYR A 82 4.11 -15.78 2.41
C TYR A 82 4.33 -17.29 2.50
N ASP A 83 5.08 -17.87 1.55
CA ASP A 83 5.40 -19.31 1.45
C ASP A 83 4.14 -20.21 1.55
N GLY A 84 3.04 -19.77 0.93
CA GLY A 84 1.76 -20.47 0.90
C GLY A 84 0.89 -20.34 2.16
N GLU A 85 1.34 -19.62 3.18
CA GLU A 85 0.63 -19.42 4.44
C GLU A 85 0.17 -17.96 4.60
N ILE A 86 -0.97 -17.74 5.23
CA ILE A 86 -1.54 -16.43 5.52
C ILE A 86 -1.10 -15.96 6.89
N TYR A 87 -0.57 -14.72 6.99
CA TYR A 87 -0.02 -14.14 8.21
C TYR A 87 -0.72 -12.85 8.67
N GLY A 88 -1.65 -12.33 7.90
CA GLY A 88 -2.30 -11.06 8.22
C GLY A 88 -3.81 -11.11 8.14
N VAL A 89 -4.46 -10.28 8.95
CA VAL A 89 -5.89 -9.98 8.85
C VAL A 89 -6.02 -8.62 8.17
N PRO A 90 -6.63 -8.52 6.98
CA PRO A 90 -6.81 -7.24 6.30
C PRO A 90 -7.80 -6.37 7.09
N CYS A 91 -7.36 -5.18 7.51
CA CYS A 91 -8.18 -4.26 8.29
C CYS A 91 -8.85 -3.19 7.42
N GLU A 92 -8.23 -2.86 6.30
CA GLU A 92 -8.72 -1.85 5.35
C GLU A 92 -8.21 -2.16 3.94
N LEU A 93 -8.89 -1.62 2.95
CA LEU A 93 -8.51 -1.67 1.55
C LEU A 93 -8.48 -0.24 1.02
N ASP A 94 -7.31 0.21 0.61
CA ASP A 94 -7.12 1.53 0.03
C ASP A 94 -7.19 1.49 -1.50
N GLY A 95 -7.79 2.52 -2.07
CA GLY A 95 -7.78 2.79 -3.50
C GLY A 95 -6.83 3.93 -3.82
N VAL A 96 -5.97 3.75 -4.81
CA VAL A 96 -5.12 4.81 -5.34
C VAL A 96 -5.68 5.29 -6.68
N GLY A 97 -5.70 6.61 -6.89
CA GLY A 97 -6.22 7.19 -8.11
C GLY A 97 -5.94 8.68 -8.22
N VAL A 98 -6.28 9.25 -9.36
CA VAL A 98 -6.16 10.69 -9.61
C VAL A 98 -7.43 11.40 -9.15
N ILE A 99 -7.28 12.31 -8.19
CA ILE A 99 -8.36 13.18 -7.71
C ILE A 99 -8.26 14.49 -8.48
N TYR A 100 -9.36 14.93 -9.10
CA TYR A 100 -9.41 16.17 -9.84
C TYR A 100 -10.35 17.21 -9.23
N ASN A 101 -10.03 18.49 -9.41
CA ASN A 101 -10.87 19.59 -8.96
C ASN A 101 -11.95 19.89 -10.02
N ARG A 102 -13.22 19.55 -9.72
CA ARG A 102 -14.35 19.73 -10.65
C ARG A 102 -14.53 21.17 -11.08
N THR A 103 -14.38 22.13 -10.18
CA THR A 103 -14.55 23.56 -10.50
C THR A 103 -13.53 24.02 -11.53
N ILE A 104 -12.26 23.64 -11.38
CA ILE A 104 -11.21 23.96 -12.36
C ILE A 104 -11.51 23.33 -13.71
N PHE A 105 -11.94 22.07 -13.73
CA PHE A 105 -12.29 21.38 -14.97
C PHE A 105 -13.44 22.08 -15.70
N GLU A 106 -14.49 22.48 -14.98
CA GLU A 106 -15.63 23.23 -15.51
C GLU A 106 -15.21 24.61 -16.04
N GLU A 107 -14.38 25.36 -15.30
CA GLU A 107 -13.90 26.69 -15.70
C GLU A 107 -13.00 26.67 -16.93
N VAL A 108 -12.17 25.65 -17.09
CA VAL A 108 -11.26 25.48 -18.25
C VAL A 108 -11.94 24.72 -19.40
N GLY A 109 -13.11 24.13 -19.15
CA GLY A 109 -13.85 23.36 -20.18
C GLY A 109 -13.19 22.02 -20.48
N LEU A 110 -12.75 21.30 -19.44
CA LEU A 110 -12.08 20.00 -19.54
C LEU A 110 -13.05 18.85 -19.29
N GLU A 111 -12.86 17.77 -20.03
CA GLU A 111 -13.50 16.48 -19.78
C GLU A 111 -12.54 15.58 -18.99
N ILE A 112 -13.09 14.57 -18.31
CA ILE A 112 -12.28 13.59 -17.56
C ILE A 112 -11.54 12.71 -18.57
N PRO A 113 -10.19 12.67 -18.56
CA PRO A 113 -9.43 11.87 -19.49
C PRO A 113 -9.61 10.37 -19.20
N THR A 114 -9.69 9.58 -20.26
CA THR A 114 -9.81 8.12 -20.22
C THR A 114 -8.59 7.42 -20.81
N THR A 115 -7.69 8.19 -21.41
CA THR A 115 -6.42 7.72 -21.98
C THR A 115 -5.27 8.60 -21.53
N LEU A 116 -4.05 8.10 -21.65
CA LEU A 116 -2.85 8.86 -21.36
C LEU A 116 -2.74 10.10 -22.25
N SER A 117 -2.98 9.98 -23.56
CA SER A 117 -2.94 11.11 -24.48
C SER A 117 -3.96 12.20 -24.13
N GLU A 118 -5.17 11.82 -23.69
CA GLU A 118 -6.15 12.78 -23.19
C GLU A 118 -5.70 13.45 -21.90
N MET A 119 -4.99 12.73 -21.02
CA MET A 119 -4.41 13.29 -19.80
C MET A 119 -3.32 14.32 -20.13
N GLU A 120 -2.46 14.04 -21.10
CA GLU A 120 -1.46 15.00 -21.61
C GLU A 120 -2.09 16.27 -22.15
N GLU A 121 -3.19 16.13 -22.93
CA GLU A 121 -3.95 17.29 -23.44
C GLU A 121 -4.58 18.10 -22.30
N VAL A 122 -5.13 17.46 -21.29
CA VAL A 122 -5.67 18.11 -20.08
C VAL A 122 -4.55 18.87 -19.37
N CYS A 123 -3.39 18.27 -19.18
CA CYS A 123 -2.22 18.92 -18.58
C CYS A 123 -1.79 20.16 -19.36
N GLN A 124 -1.74 20.08 -20.70
CA GLN A 124 -1.36 21.21 -21.53
C GLN A 124 -2.38 22.35 -21.42
N LYS A 125 -3.67 22.06 -21.47
CA LYS A 125 -4.73 23.07 -21.32
C LYS A 125 -4.69 23.75 -19.95
N LEU A 126 -4.42 23.00 -18.88
CA LEU A 126 -4.23 23.57 -17.55
C LEU A 126 -3.00 24.48 -17.48
N LYS A 127 -1.86 24.09 -18.06
CA LYS A 127 -0.66 24.92 -18.16
C LYS A 127 -0.93 26.21 -18.92
N ASP A 128 -1.65 26.15 -20.05
CA ASP A 128 -2.03 27.31 -20.87
C ASP A 128 -2.95 28.27 -20.10
N ALA A 129 -3.76 27.75 -19.18
CA ALA A 129 -4.57 28.54 -18.26
C ALA A 129 -3.79 29.05 -17.01
N GLY A 130 -2.49 28.78 -16.91
CA GLY A 130 -1.65 29.17 -15.79
C GLY A 130 -1.86 28.34 -14.51
N ILE A 131 -2.43 27.14 -14.66
CA ILE A 131 -2.74 26.22 -13.56
C ILE A 131 -1.74 25.07 -13.58
N THR A 132 -1.15 24.74 -12.42
CA THR A 132 -0.28 23.56 -12.28
C THR A 132 -1.13 22.29 -12.37
N PRO A 133 -0.88 21.38 -13.34
CA PRO A 133 -1.72 20.22 -13.56
C PRO A 133 -1.72 19.23 -12.39
N PHE A 134 -0.56 18.91 -11.86
CA PHE A 134 -0.40 17.97 -10.76
C PHE A 134 0.24 18.61 -9.54
N ALA A 135 -0.25 18.22 -8.36
CA ALA A 135 0.40 18.49 -7.09
C ALA A 135 0.78 17.15 -6.46
N VAL A 136 2.06 16.93 -6.25
CA VAL A 136 2.60 15.72 -5.62
C VAL A 136 3.38 16.12 -4.37
N GLY A 137 3.14 15.42 -3.26
CA GLY A 137 3.91 15.61 -2.04
C GLY A 137 5.23 14.84 -2.13
N LEU A 138 6.37 15.53 -2.18
CA LEU A 138 7.70 14.92 -2.31
C LEU A 138 8.56 15.01 -1.04
N LYS A 139 8.02 15.58 0.03
CA LYS A 139 8.76 15.76 1.28
C LYS A 139 9.08 14.40 1.92
N ASP A 140 8.13 13.51 1.89
CA ASP A 140 8.28 12.14 2.39
C ASP A 140 8.37 11.19 1.20
N SER A 141 9.41 10.37 1.13
CA SER A 141 9.72 9.52 -0.03
C SER A 141 8.62 8.49 -0.35
N TRP A 142 7.82 8.07 0.65
CA TRP A 142 6.75 7.11 0.45
C TRP A 142 5.66 7.60 -0.52
N THR A 143 5.43 8.92 -0.62
CA THR A 143 4.44 9.49 -1.54
C THR A 143 4.82 9.29 -3.00
N MET A 144 6.13 9.37 -3.31
CA MET A 144 6.64 9.07 -4.65
C MET A 144 6.57 7.57 -4.94
N ASN A 145 6.83 6.73 -3.94
CA ASN A 145 6.68 5.28 -4.09
C ASN A 145 5.25 4.90 -4.52
N GLN A 146 4.23 5.51 -3.93
CA GLN A 146 2.84 5.24 -4.33
C GLN A 146 2.57 5.65 -5.78
N THR A 147 3.04 6.83 -6.19
CA THR A 147 2.89 7.31 -7.57
C THR A 147 3.61 6.38 -8.55
N PHE A 148 4.85 6.02 -8.25
CA PHE A 148 5.63 5.09 -9.07
C PHE A 148 4.96 3.71 -9.16
N SER A 149 4.49 3.16 -8.04
CA SER A 149 3.85 1.85 -8.00
C SER A 149 2.55 1.80 -8.80
N LEU A 150 1.78 2.91 -8.83
CA LEU A 150 0.59 3.03 -9.64
C LEU A 150 0.94 2.93 -11.14
N ILE A 151 1.91 3.74 -11.58
CA ILE A 151 2.35 3.77 -12.99
C ILE A 151 2.96 2.42 -13.39
N HIS A 152 3.82 1.87 -12.54
CA HIS A 152 4.45 0.58 -12.74
C HIS A 152 3.44 -0.56 -12.88
N GLY A 153 2.38 -0.57 -12.03
CA GLY A 153 1.33 -1.58 -12.09
C GLY A 153 0.47 -1.53 -13.35
N GLU A 154 0.41 -0.37 -14.05
CA GLU A 154 -0.28 -0.22 -15.33
C GLU A 154 0.60 -0.64 -16.53
N ILE A 155 1.91 -0.62 -16.38
CA ILE A 155 2.86 -0.96 -17.46
C ILE A 155 3.18 -2.45 -17.48
N MET A 156 3.26 -3.08 -16.30
CA MET A 156 3.60 -4.49 -16.17
C MET A 156 2.83 -5.14 -15.00
N ASP A 157 2.82 -6.48 -14.99
CA ASP A 157 2.32 -7.23 -13.83
C ASP A 157 3.32 -7.08 -12.66
N ALA A 158 2.97 -6.20 -11.71
CA ALA A 158 3.82 -5.89 -10.57
C ALA A 158 4.08 -7.10 -9.65
N TYR A 159 3.16 -8.07 -9.61
CA TYR A 159 3.32 -9.30 -8.81
C TYR A 159 4.32 -10.23 -9.48
N GLU A 160 4.13 -10.51 -10.77
CA GLU A 160 5.05 -11.34 -11.56
C GLU A 160 6.47 -10.76 -11.53
N PHE A 161 6.60 -9.43 -11.69
CA PHE A 161 7.88 -8.74 -11.62
C PHE A 161 8.53 -8.87 -10.23
N THR A 162 7.76 -8.68 -9.15
CA THR A 162 8.25 -8.83 -7.78
C THR A 162 8.73 -10.24 -7.51
N ASP A 163 7.99 -11.23 -7.96
CA ASP A 163 8.36 -12.64 -7.83
C ASP A 163 9.62 -12.97 -8.63
N ALA A 164 9.74 -12.46 -9.85
CA ALA A 164 10.94 -12.62 -10.68
C ALA A 164 12.17 -11.95 -10.03
N MET A 165 11.99 -10.76 -9.44
CA MET A 165 13.05 -10.09 -8.65
C MET A 165 13.51 -10.95 -7.46
N ASN A 166 12.56 -11.52 -6.72
CA ASN A 166 12.86 -12.39 -5.57
C ASN A 166 13.58 -13.68 -5.99
N ARG A 167 13.33 -14.19 -7.21
CA ARG A 167 14.05 -15.33 -7.78
C ARG A 167 15.39 -14.95 -8.44
N GLY A 168 15.69 -13.64 -8.55
CA GLY A 168 16.89 -13.14 -9.23
C GLY A 168 16.82 -13.22 -10.76
N GLU A 169 15.62 -13.30 -11.32
CA GLU A 169 15.32 -13.41 -12.75
C GLU A 169 15.02 -12.05 -13.40
N ALA A 170 14.75 -11.01 -12.60
CA ALA A 170 14.49 -9.64 -13.02
C ALA A 170 15.35 -8.63 -12.24
N SER A 171 15.48 -7.43 -12.76
CA SER A 171 16.25 -6.34 -12.18
C SER A 171 15.57 -5.00 -12.42
N PHE A 172 15.79 -4.02 -11.53
CA PHE A 172 15.35 -2.63 -11.73
C PHE A 172 16.02 -1.92 -12.93
N THR A 173 16.97 -2.56 -13.60
CA THR A 173 17.60 -2.06 -14.82
C THR A 173 16.99 -2.68 -16.08
N ASP A 174 15.93 -3.46 -15.97
CA ASP A 174 15.27 -4.04 -17.12
C ASP A 174 14.48 -2.96 -17.89
N ALA A 175 14.54 -3.01 -19.21
CA ALA A 175 14.03 -1.96 -20.10
C ALA A 175 12.51 -1.68 -19.96
N GLU A 176 11.77 -2.65 -19.42
CA GLU A 176 10.33 -2.50 -19.17
C GLU A 176 10.02 -1.44 -18.10
N LEU A 177 10.97 -1.19 -17.17
CA LEU A 177 10.86 -0.16 -16.14
C LEU A 177 11.17 1.25 -16.67
N ASP A 178 11.91 1.38 -17.76
CA ASP A 178 12.25 2.68 -18.34
C ASP A 178 10.96 3.46 -18.67
N GLY A 179 9.91 2.80 -19.16
CA GLY A 179 8.63 3.42 -19.43
C GLY A 179 7.93 4.03 -18.22
N ALA A 180 8.15 3.51 -17.02
CA ALA A 180 7.60 4.08 -15.79
C ALA A 180 8.35 5.36 -15.38
N PHE A 181 9.65 5.44 -15.64
CA PHE A 181 10.45 6.64 -15.40
C PHE A 181 10.19 7.73 -16.45
N ASP A 182 10.07 7.35 -17.72
CA ASP A 182 9.74 8.28 -18.82
C ASP A 182 8.40 8.99 -18.57
N PHE A 183 7.44 8.33 -17.91
CA PHE A 183 6.17 8.93 -17.55
C PHE A 183 6.29 9.99 -16.45
N LEU A 184 7.31 9.92 -15.61
CA LEU A 184 7.51 10.85 -14.49
C LEU A 184 8.29 12.12 -14.89
N ASP A 185 8.96 12.13 -16.05
CA ASP A 185 9.68 13.27 -16.63
C ASP A 185 8.75 14.22 -17.40
#